data_4f9ec168f9c04f9e4fb448a8bf00e9ac
#
_entry.id   4f9ec168f9c04f9e4fb448a8bf00e9ac
#
_cell.length_a   1.000
_cell.length_b   1.000
_cell.length_c   1.000
_cell.angle_alpha   90.00
_cell.angle_beta   90.00
_cell.angle_gamma   90.00
#
_symmetry.space_group_name_H-M   'P 1'
#
loop_
_entity.id
_entity.type
_entity.pdbx_description
1 polymer ?
#
loop_
_entity_poly.entity_id
_entity_poly.type
_entity_poly.pdbx_seq_one_letter_code
_entity_poly.pdbx_strand_id
1 'polypeptide(L)'
;MSGKKKVLMVLIIVLLLASVAAGLGWHMMHYFMVEFQFYPKDAQTLDLREKDISISHYEKLRRNLPDCEIRWNVPFQDAVYPQDTTEITVTSLTDGDVKALGYLTELETVHAEGCTDYDQLKQLQADHPDLRVEYKVVFSDGTAYSHDTAEVSVSTVTAEDAMLLHYLPKLERVNFFGGNNMGSAEDVDAFRGTAHNLGLEFGVILGDQVVLDTEKAVQLSGVSEEELNLLPLLVSMESLHIKNPAASARSVLNLREAYPDVTVSWEVEIGGQSFADTVTEVDLSAVKVTDLAEVEAQMAYLPNAETLILGLCGIDNPDWGASRTKNLAICEIENEDLAAYRDRVRDQYKVVWTVRLGPSIALRTDADNFMPNHYGVGRLFDDYAYNLRYCEDMVCLDVGHMTLTDISFVTYMPKLKYLILAWTEVQYIEPIRTCKNLVFLELDNSCIRDYSPLVDCTALEDLNIGKTFCDITPVLEMTWLKNLYMIFGDGGDAWLASQALPNTHVVATGNATVGSGWRKLQNYYDMRDCLGVPYMNG
;
A
#
# COMPACT_ATOMS: atom_id res chain seq x y z
N MET A 1 56.50 59.88 88.06
CA MET A 1 56.46 58.45 88.46
C MET A 1 57.88 57.98 88.70
N SER A 2 58.13 57.44 89.93
CA SER A 2 59.43 56.89 90.31
C SER A 2 59.86 55.73 89.40
N GLY A 3 61.16 55.62 89.06
CA GLY A 3 61.70 54.59 88.16
C GLY A 3 61.29 53.19 88.52
N LYS A 4 61.07 52.86 89.78
CA LYS A 4 60.54 51.58 90.25
C LYS A 4 59.13 51.27 89.75
N LYS A 5 58.25 52.27 89.57
CA LYS A 5 56.88 52.03 88.98
C LYS A 5 56.92 51.76 87.47
N LYS A 6 57.87 52.36 86.71
CA LYS A 6 58.05 52.11 85.30
C LYS A 6 58.58 50.68 85.05
N VAL A 7 59.57 50.22 85.85
CA VAL A 7 60.13 48.88 85.79
C VAL A 7 59.04 47.84 86.13
N LEU A 8 58.23 48.04 87.14
CA LEU A 8 57.13 47.17 87.52
C LEU A 8 56.06 47.09 86.44
N MET A 9 55.75 48.20 85.78
CA MET A 9 54.78 48.27 84.70
C MET A 9 55.27 47.52 83.44
N VAL A 10 56.59 47.69 83.10
CA VAL A 10 57.19 46.93 82.00
C VAL A 10 57.23 45.44 82.32
N LEU A 11 57.56 45.04 83.57
CA LEU A 11 57.56 43.65 84.00
C LEU A 11 56.14 43.02 83.92
N ILE A 12 55.11 43.78 84.30
CA ILE A 12 53.71 43.35 84.19
C ILE A 12 53.31 43.16 82.72
N ILE A 13 53.69 44.09 81.83
CA ILE A 13 53.40 44.00 80.39
C ILE A 13 54.14 42.82 79.80
N VAL A 14 55.43 42.59 80.14
CA VAL A 14 56.20 41.41 79.64
C VAL A 14 55.59 40.12 80.17
N LEU A 15 55.15 40.02 81.41
CA LEU A 15 54.46 38.85 81.95
C LEU A 15 53.11 38.66 81.30
N LEU A 16 52.37 39.69 81.02
CA LEU A 16 51.11 39.59 80.24
C LEU A 16 51.36 39.15 78.80
N LEU A 17 52.36 39.71 78.14
CA LEU A 17 52.74 39.30 76.80
C LEU A 17 53.26 37.83 76.79
N ALA A 18 54.05 37.45 77.80
CA ALA A 18 54.52 36.05 77.93
C ALA A 18 53.36 35.08 78.23
N SER A 19 52.38 35.47 79.05
CA SER A 19 51.19 34.64 79.30
C SER A 19 50.28 34.53 78.10
N VAL A 20 50.14 35.65 77.34
CA VAL A 20 49.41 35.62 76.07
C VAL A 20 50.13 34.75 75.01
N ALA A 21 51.48 34.90 74.95
CA ALA A 21 52.29 34.02 74.05
C ALA A 21 52.26 32.56 74.46
N ALA A 22 52.31 32.25 75.76
CA ALA A 22 52.19 30.91 76.30
C ALA A 22 50.76 30.35 76.05
N GLY A 23 49.72 31.15 76.22
CA GLY A 23 48.34 30.79 75.94
C GLY A 23 48.11 30.54 74.45
N LEU A 24 48.65 31.43 73.59
CA LEU A 24 48.62 31.24 72.14
C LEU A 24 49.43 30.02 71.75
N GLY A 25 50.62 29.80 72.32
CA GLY A 25 51.41 28.55 72.05
C GLY A 25 50.68 27.26 72.45
N TRP A 26 50.05 27.28 73.65
CA TRP A 26 49.24 26.18 74.11
C TRP A 26 48.02 25.93 73.18
N HIS A 27 47.37 27.04 72.77
CA HIS A 27 46.23 26.99 71.90
C HIS A 27 46.61 26.44 70.49
N MET A 28 47.73 26.85 69.93
CA MET A 28 48.28 26.37 68.66
C MET A 28 48.77 24.90 68.75
N MET A 29 49.17 24.43 69.95
CA MET A 29 49.52 23.00 70.15
C MET A 29 48.28 22.07 70.07
N HIS A 30 47.16 22.50 70.66
CA HIS A 30 45.97 21.66 70.83
C HIS A 30 44.86 21.93 69.82
N TYR A 31 44.88 23.09 69.14
CA TYR A 31 43.92 23.52 68.18
C TYR A 31 44.58 23.90 66.84
N PHE A 32 43.87 23.72 65.78
CA PHE A 32 44.19 24.27 64.45
C PHE A 32 43.07 25.23 64.05
N MET A 33 43.33 26.14 63.12
CA MET A 33 42.36 27.11 62.64
C MET A 33 42.02 26.87 61.19
N VAL A 34 40.70 26.78 60.89
CA VAL A 34 40.15 26.75 59.53
C VAL A 34 39.13 27.88 59.46
N GLU A 35 39.34 28.83 58.54
CA GLU A 35 38.39 29.90 58.21
C GLU A 35 37.98 30.69 59.49
N PHE A 36 39.00 31.11 60.35
CA PHE A 36 38.83 31.83 61.58
C PHE A 36 38.11 31.09 62.73
N GLN A 37 37.88 29.76 62.57
CA GLN A 37 37.36 28.91 63.64
C GLN A 37 38.45 27.95 64.14
N PHE A 38 38.48 27.71 65.47
CA PHE A 38 39.44 26.81 66.08
C PHE A 38 38.85 25.45 66.40
N TYR A 39 39.57 24.37 65.99
CA TYR A 39 39.16 22.98 66.16
C TYR A 39 40.23 22.21 66.96
N PRO A 40 39.81 21.31 67.86
CA PRO A 40 40.76 20.46 68.59
C PRO A 40 41.47 19.50 67.63
N LYS A 41 42.78 19.34 67.80
CA LYS A 41 43.57 18.38 66.97
C LYS A 41 43.33 16.94 67.30
N ASP A 42 42.77 16.60 68.44
CA ASP A 42 42.47 15.27 68.97
C ASP A 42 40.95 14.93 68.92
N ALA A 43 40.17 15.75 68.20
CA ALA A 43 38.74 15.55 68.08
C ALA A 43 38.45 14.17 67.44
N GLN A 44 37.68 13.36 68.13
CA GLN A 44 37.19 12.06 67.61
C GLN A 44 35.84 12.25 66.87
N THR A 45 35.05 13.22 67.31
CA THR A 45 33.78 13.60 66.71
C THR A 45 33.63 15.14 66.67
N LEU A 46 33.12 15.67 65.58
CA LEU A 46 32.74 17.06 65.40
C LEU A 46 31.30 17.17 64.89
N ASP A 47 30.40 17.75 65.67
CA ASP A 47 29.04 18.04 65.21
C ASP A 47 28.97 19.50 64.73
N LEU A 48 28.85 19.67 63.43
CA LEU A 48 28.82 21.01 62.78
C LEU A 48 27.48 21.26 62.08
N ARG A 49 26.44 20.46 62.33
CA ARG A 49 25.13 20.57 61.70
C ARG A 49 24.43 21.92 61.96
N GLU A 50 24.70 22.56 63.05
CA GLU A 50 24.19 23.91 63.37
C GLU A 50 25.05 25.03 62.78
N LYS A 51 26.14 24.72 62.10
CA LYS A 51 27.09 25.70 61.54
C LYS A 51 26.98 25.68 60.03
N ASP A 52 26.94 26.88 59.44
CA ASP A 52 27.03 27.02 57.96
C ASP A 52 28.53 26.95 57.59
N ILE A 53 28.94 25.80 57.04
CA ILE A 53 30.30 25.53 56.57
C ILE A 53 30.33 25.22 55.10
N SER A 54 31.33 25.77 54.41
CA SER A 54 31.54 25.47 52.99
C SER A 54 32.18 24.09 52.78
N ILE A 55 32.03 23.53 51.55
CA ILE A 55 32.75 22.31 51.16
C ILE A 55 34.26 22.47 51.34
N SER A 56 34.83 23.64 50.99
CA SER A 56 36.24 23.94 51.18
C SER A 56 36.63 23.89 52.66
N HIS A 57 35.75 24.36 53.55
CA HIS A 57 35.96 24.29 54.99
C HIS A 57 35.97 22.83 55.47
N TYR A 58 34.99 22.05 55.10
CA TYR A 58 34.93 20.60 55.39
C TYR A 58 36.17 19.87 54.90
N GLU A 59 36.63 20.12 53.66
CA GLU A 59 37.83 19.47 53.11
C GLU A 59 39.10 19.81 53.89
N LYS A 60 39.21 21.06 54.37
CA LYS A 60 40.32 21.44 55.22
C LYS A 60 40.28 20.78 56.61
N LEU A 61 39.06 20.62 57.17
CA LEU A 61 38.88 19.89 58.43
C LEU A 61 39.26 18.42 58.21
N ARG A 62 38.77 17.78 57.17
CA ARG A 62 39.03 16.36 56.86
C ARG A 62 40.52 16.05 56.64
N ARG A 63 41.25 17.00 56.01
CA ARG A 63 42.73 16.89 55.88
C ARG A 63 43.47 16.99 57.18
N ASN A 64 42.97 17.81 58.13
CA ASN A 64 43.63 17.96 59.43
C ASN A 64 43.16 16.93 60.46
N LEU A 65 42.00 16.36 60.29
CA LEU A 65 41.38 15.38 61.18
C LEU A 65 40.92 14.13 60.35
N PRO A 66 41.83 13.33 59.81
CA PRO A 66 41.48 12.22 58.95
C PRO A 66 40.62 11.14 59.62
N ASP A 67 40.78 10.92 60.91
CA ASP A 67 40.10 9.88 61.70
C ASP A 67 38.89 10.42 62.49
N CYS A 68 38.57 11.72 62.39
CA CYS A 68 37.46 12.35 63.10
C CYS A 68 36.14 12.09 62.41
N GLU A 69 35.11 11.69 63.10
CA GLU A 69 33.74 11.67 62.62
C GLU A 69 33.21 13.11 62.57
N ILE A 70 33.06 13.67 61.37
CA ILE A 70 32.56 15.03 61.15
C ILE A 70 31.12 14.96 60.67
N ARG A 71 30.18 15.38 61.49
CA ARG A 71 28.76 15.52 61.16
C ARG A 71 28.46 16.94 60.74
N TRP A 72 27.98 17.13 59.55
CA TRP A 72 27.68 18.45 58.99
C TRP A 72 26.53 18.39 58.00
N ASN A 73 25.98 19.54 57.64
CA ASN A 73 25.03 19.62 56.53
C ASN A 73 25.78 20.07 55.28
N VAL A 74 25.54 19.36 54.19
CA VAL A 74 26.19 19.61 52.91
C VAL A 74 25.49 20.78 52.19
N PRO A 75 26.19 21.87 51.90
CA PRO A 75 25.63 22.92 51.06
C PRO A 75 25.54 22.45 49.62
N PHE A 76 24.32 22.52 49.08
CA PHE A 76 24.04 22.12 47.71
C PHE A 76 23.04 23.09 47.10
N GLN A 77 23.47 23.81 46.05
CA GLN A 77 22.72 24.91 45.43
C GLN A 77 22.31 25.95 46.50
N ASP A 78 21.03 26.32 46.57
CA ASP A 78 20.51 27.31 47.50
C ASP A 78 20.05 26.72 48.86
N ALA A 79 20.37 25.47 49.14
CA ALA A 79 19.93 24.74 50.33
C ALA A 79 21.09 23.99 51.02
N VAL A 80 20.83 23.49 52.23
CA VAL A 80 21.74 22.62 52.97
C VAL A 80 21.03 21.30 53.31
N TYR A 81 21.73 20.20 53.16
CA TYR A 81 21.17 18.86 53.32
C TYR A 81 21.95 18.05 54.37
N PRO A 82 21.28 17.35 55.28
CA PRO A 82 21.94 16.40 56.17
C PRO A 82 22.74 15.34 55.40
N GLN A 83 23.88 14.90 55.93
CA GLN A 83 24.69 13.84 55.27
C GLN A 83 23.97 12.52 55.07
N ASP A 84 22.94 12.24 55.87
CA ASP A 84 22.08 11.08 55.85
C ASP A 84 20.85 11.23 54.90
N THR A 85 20.88 12.26 54.03
CA THR A 85 19.88 12.43 53.00
C THR A 85 19.95 11.29 52.00
N THR A 86 18.81 10.60 51.74
CA THR A 86 18.72 9.44 50.85
C THR A 86 18.23 9.78 49.45
N GLU A 87 17.47 10.87 49.31
CA GLU A 87 16.90 11.29 48.02
C GLU A 87 17.05 12.80 47.85
N ILE A 88 17.30 13.22 46.58
CA ILE A 88 17.37 14.63 46.23
C ILE A 88 16.77 14.88 44.85
N THR A 89 16.14 16.04 44.67
CA THR A 89 15.61 16.46 43.36
C THR A 89 16.45 17.63 42.84
N VAL A 90 16.85 17.52 41.55
CA VAL A 90 17.65 18.54 40.87
C VAL A 90 17.01 18.90 39.53
N THR A 91 17.14 20.21 39.17
CA THR A 91 16.68 20.72 37.87
C THR A 91 17.83 21.20 36.98
N SER A 92 19.00 21.40 37.58
CA SER A 92 20.25 21.71 36.90
C SER A 92 21.43 21.20 37.72
N LEU A 93 22.56 20.96 37.09
CA LEU A 93 23.79 20.53 37.75
C LEU A 93 25.01 21.22 37.15
N THR A 94 25.92 21.65 38.04
CA THR A 94 27.28 22.07 37.68
C THR A 94 28.30 21.06 38.18
N ASP A 95 29.55 21.13 37.73
CA ASP A 95 30.64 20.29 38.27
C ASP A 95 30.80 20.45 39.79
N GLY A 96 30.52 21.65 40.32
CA GLY A 96 30.51 21.89 41.75
C GLY A 96 29.38 21.18 42.48
N ASP A 97 28.21 21.07 41.84
CA ASP A 97 27.04 20.34 42.37
C ASP A 97 27.29 18.84 42.39
N VAL A 98 27.86 18.27 41.33
CA VAL A 98 28.26 16.86 41.28
C VAL A 98 29.18 16.52 42.44
N LYS A 99 30.19 17.40 42.67
CA LYS A 99 31.09 17.23 43.80
C LYS A 99 30.40 17.35 45.16
N ALA A 100 29.43 18.26 45.30
CA ALA A 100 28.67 18.46 46.53
C ALA A 100 27.83 17.23 46.87
N LEU A 101 27.16 16.63 45.89
CA LEU A 101 26.37 15.38 46.05
C LEU A 101 27.23 14.23 46.59
N GLY A 102 28.51 14.14 46.19
CA GLY A 102 29.44 13.12 46.70
C GLY A 102 29.72 13.18 48.22
N TYR A 103 29.32 14.26 48.92
CA TYR A 103 29.41 14.33 50.37
C TYR A 103 28.15 13.87 51.11
N LEU A 104 27.05 13.57 50.40
CA LEU A 104 25.86 12.94 50.95
C LEU A 104 26.06 11.41 51.00
N THR A 105 26.56 10.91 52.12
CA THR A 105 27.07 9.53 52.22
C THR A 105 26.02 8.43 52.16
N GLU A 106 24.74 8.78 52.39
CA GLU A 106 23.60 7.88 52.38
C GLU A 106 22.68 8.12 51.16
N LEU A 107 23.15 8.93 50.19
CA LEU A 107 22.35 9.26 49.01
C LEU A 107 22.16 8.03 48.13
N GLU A 108 20.91 7.60 47.95
CA GLU A 108 20.49 6.45 47.14
C GLU A 108 19.92 6.88 45.81
N THR A 109 19.17 7.99 45.77
CA THR A 109 18.46 8.41 44.55
C THR A 109 18.58 9.91 44.27
N VAL A 110 18.87 10.25 43.02
CA VAL A 110 18.79 11.61 42.47
C VAL A 110 17.71 11.67 41.40
N HIS A 111 16.65 12.44 41.71
CA HIS A 111 15.58 12.71 40.76
C HIS A 111 15.93 13.95 39.95
N ALA A 112 16.27 13.75 38.67
CA ALA A 112 16.72 14.84 37.77
C ALA A 112 15.75 15.02 36.58
N GLU A 113 14.46 14.81 36.80
CA GLU A 113 13.46 15.04 35.77
C GLU A 113 13.46 16.54 35.37
N GLY A 114 13.72 16.79 34.06
CA GLY A 114 13.83 18.15 33.52
C GLY A 114 15.24 18.78 33.62
N CYS A 115 16.23 18.09 34.18
CA CYS A 115 17.63 18.47 34.08
C CYS A 115 18.16 18.11 32.70
N THR A 116 18.77 19.08 32.00
CA THR A 116 19.38 18.92 30.68
C THR A 116 20.91 18.93 30.72
N ASP A 117 21.50 18.99 31.90
CA ASP A 117 22.96 18.97 32.11
C ASP A 117 23.45 17.49 32.06
N TYR A 118 23.26 16.85 30.89
CA TYR A 118 23.47 15.41 30.72
C TYR A 118 24.92 14.97 31.01
N ASP A 119 25.91 15.80 30.69
CA ASP A 119 27.31 15.50 31.01
C ASP A 119 27.55 15.36 32.50
N GLN A 120 26.95 16.26 33.31
CA GLN A 120 27.05 16.26 34.78
C GLN A 120 26.29 15.04 35.35
N LEU A 121 25.12 14.69 34.78
CA LEU A 121 24.37 13.50 35.19
C LEU A 121 25.17 12.22 34.90
N LYS A 122 25.82 12.15 33.75
CA LYS A 122 26.68 11.02 33.37
C LYS A 122 27.93 10.92 34.26
N GLN A 123 28.53 12.08 34.58
CA GLN A 123 29.66 12.16 35.49
C GLN A 123 29.27 11.71 36.91
N LEU A 124 28.12 12.18 37.42
CA LEU A 124 27.58 11.78 38.72
C LEU A 124 27.40 10.26 38.81
N GLN A 125 26.80 9.63 37.75
CA GLN A 125 26.63 8.17 37.70
C GLN A 125 27.96 7.43 37.61
N ALA A 126 28.98 7.99 36.93
CA ALA A 126 30.29 7.38 36.81
C ALA A 126 31.07 7.45 38.12
N ASP A 127 30.97 8.60 38.85
CA ASP A 127 31.62 8.80 40.15
C ASP A 127 30.96 7.99 41.25
N HIS A 128 29.65 7.70 41.14
CA HIS A 128 28.85 6.99 42.13
C HIS A 128 28.04 5.87 41.44
N PRO A 129 28.65 4.71 41.12
CA PRO A 129 28.00 3.64 40.35
C PRO A 129 26.76 3.03 41.04
N ASP A 130 26.69 3.07 42.36
CA ASP A 130 25.56 2.53 43.15
C ASP A 130 24.41 3.55 43.31
N LEU A 131 24.63 4.82 42.94
CA LEU A 131 23.62 5.86 42.99
C LEU A 131 22.62 5.72 41.87
N ARG A 132 21.34 5.73 42.19
CA ARG A 132 20.27 5.75 41.20
C ARG A 132 20.02 7.19 40.74
N VAL A 133 20.38 7.50 39.48
CA VAL A 133 20.16 8.81 38.86
C VAL A 133 19.03 8.70 37.86
N GLU A 134 17.88 9.31 38.13
CA GLU A 134 16.69 9.25 37.29
C GLU A 134 16.55 10.53 36.47
N TYR A 135 16.71 10.43 35.15
CA TYR A 135 16.53 11.55 34.23
C TYR A 135 15.90 11.12 32.93
N LYS A 136 15.44 12.09 32.16
CA LYS A 136 14.90 11.89 30.81
C LYS A 136 15.76 12.64 29.80
N VAL A 137 16.01 12.00 28.66
CA VAL A 137 16.64 12.63 27.50
C VAL A 137 15.53 13.11 26.58
N VAL A 138 15.55 14.39 26.22
CA VAL A 138 14.53 15.04 25.38
C VAL A 138 15.11 15.33 24.01
N PHE A 139 14.52 14.77 22.98
CA PHE A 139 14.90 14.97 21.58
C PHE A 139 14.26 16.22 20.99
N SER A 140 14.76 16.68 19.85
CA SER A 140 14.29 17.90 19.18
C SER A 140 12.83 17.82 18.72
N ASP A 141 12.31 16.62 18.46
CA ASP A 141 10.90 16.39 18.13
C ASP A 141 9.97 16.47 19.35
N GLY A 142 10.52 16.70 20.54
CA GLY A 142 9.79 16.79 21.80
C GLY A 142 9.54 15.45 22.49
N THR A 143 10.00 14.34 21.94
CA THR A 143 9.93 13.04 22.61
C THR A 143 10.91 13.00 23.77
N ALA A 144 10.54 12.35 24.88
CA ALA A 144 11.34 12.26 26.09
C ALA A 144 11.41 10.82 26.59
N TYR A 145 12.61 10.30 26.73
CA TYR A 145 12.86 8.92 27.13
C TYR A 145 13.62 8.84 28.45
N SER A 146 13.26 7.87 29.29
CA SER A 146 14.04 7.56 30.49
C SER A 146 15.45 7.13 30.10
N HIS A 147 16.44 7.52 30.90
CA HIS A 147 17.85 7.17 30.69
C HIS A 147 18.11 5.64 30.60
N ASP A 148 17.20 4.84 31.13
CA ASP A 148 17.31 3.37 31.15
C ASP A 148 16.46 2.69 30.05
N THR A 149 15.93 3.45 29.09
CA THR A 149 15.17 2.88 27.96
C THR A 149 16.08 2.04 27.05
N ALA A 150 15.53 0.95 26.54
CA ALA A 150 16.20 0.12 25.55
C ALA A 150 15.92 0.55 24.11
N GLU A 151 14.81 1.29 23.90
CA GLU A 151 14.40 1.75 22.57
C GLU A 151 13.94 3.20 22.61
N VAL A 152 14.27 3.93 21.56
CA VAL A 152 13.74 5.28 21.29
C VAL A 152 13.13 5.32 19.90
N SER A 153 12.08 6.12 19.73
CA SER A 153 11.43 6.35 18.43
C SER A 153 11.33 7.84 18.20
N VAL A 154 11.92 8.34 17.12
CA VAL A 154 11.98 9.75 16.76
C VAL A 154 11.40 9.99 15.39
N SER A 155 10.74 11.14 15.20
CA SER A 155 10.13 11.51 13.90
C SER A 155 10.94 12.56 13.14
N THR A 156 11.69 13.36 13.86
CA THR A 156 12.56 14.42 13.32
C THR A 156 13.84 14.44 14.15
N VAL A 157 14.96 14.65 13.50
CA VAL A 157 16.26 14.76 14.18
C VAL A 157 17.03 15.97 13.68
N THR A 158 17.89 16.46 14.57
CA THR A 158 18.91 17.49 14.31
C THR A 158 20.30 16.92 14.60
N ALA A 159 21.35 17.63 14.23
CA ALA A 159 22.72 17.24 14.53
C ALA A 159 22.96 17.07 16.06
N GLU A 160 22.22 17.83 16.90
CA GLU A 160 22.33 17.74 18.36
C GLU A 160 21.75 16.44 18.91
N ASP A 161 20.68 15.92 18.30
CA ASP A 161 20.03 14.68 18.73
C ASP A 161 20.96 13.46 18.65
N ALA A 162 21.88 13.45 17.68
CA ALA A 162 22.88 12.41 17.57
C ALA A 162 23.76 12.30 18.84
N MET A 163 24.06 13.43 19.48
CA MET A 163 24.85 13.46 20.71
C MET A 163 24.05 12.95 21.90
N LEU A 164 22.73 13.13 21.90
CA LEU A 164 21.85 12.70 22.99
C LEU A 164 21.84 11.18 23.19
N LEU A 165 22.11 10.41 22.13
CA LEU A 165 22.20 8.94 22.22
C LEU A 165 23.26 8.47 23.24
N HIS A 166 24.31 9.26 23.48
CA HIS A 166 25.36 8.93 24.45
C HIS A 166 24.91 8.97 25.91
N TYR A 167 23.74 9.56 26.17
CA TYR A 167 23.18 9.70 27.52
C TYR A 167 22.12 8.66 27.85
N LEU A 168 21.93 7.67 26.97
CA LEU A 168 21.01 6.53 27.10
C LEU A 168 21.81 5.22 27.21
N PRO A 169 22.38 4.90 28.39
CA PRO A 169 23.37 3.81 28.55
C PRO A 169 22.81 2.38 28.31
N LYS A 170 21.48 2.22 28.32
CA LYS A 170 20.82 0.93 28.05
C LYS A 170 20.15 0.86 26.68
N LEU A 171 20.35 1.87 25.84
CA LEU A 171 19.76 1.90 24.51
C LEU A 171 20.33 0.78 23.64
N GLU A 172 19.46 0.03 22.99
CA GLU A 172 19.77 -1.04 22.04
C GLU A 172 19.35 -0.70 20.63
N ARG A 173 18.24 0.05 20.50
CA ARG A 173 17.65 0.38 19.19
C ARG A 173 17.14 1.81 19.12
N VAL A 174 17.33 2.39 17.96
CA VAL A 174 16.75 3.67 17.56
C VAL A 174 15.79 3.43 16.41
N ASN A 175 14.53 3.85 16.53
CA ASN A 175 13.53 3.74 15.50
C ASN A 175 13.20 5.11 14.91
N PHE A 176 13.05 5.18 13.60
CA PHE A 176 12.57 6.36 12.89
C PHE A 176 11.12 6.14 12.44
N PHE A 177 10.24 7.14 12.63
CA PHE A 177 8.84 7.06 12.19
C PHE A 177 8.38 8.39 11.60
N GLY A 178 7.30 8.37 10.78
CA GLY A 178 6.75 9.57 10.14
C GLY A 178 7.64 10.03 8.97
N GLY A 179 7.11 10.45 7.86
CA GLY A 179 7.88 10.70 6.65
C GLY A 179 7.88 12.14 6.14
N ASN A 180 7.12 13.05 6.79
CA ASN A 180 6.88 14.38 6.23
C ASN A 180 7.91 15.43 6.62
N ASN A 181 8.64 15.24 7.73
CA ASN A 181 9.65 16.18 8.20
C ASN A 181 10.72 15.47 9.05
N MET A 182 11.64 14.78 8.40
CA MET A 182 12.66 13.97 9.08
C MET A 182 13.85 14.78 9.63
N GLY A 183 13.98 16.04 9.26
CA GLY A 183 15.21 16.82 9.39
C GLY A 183 15.95 16.90 8.05
N SER A 184 17.15 17.49 8.07
CA SER A 184 18.00 17.47 6.88
C SER A 184 18.58 16.06 6.63
N ALA A 185 18.90 15.72 5.38
CA ALA A 185 19.55 14.45 5.07
C ALA A 185 20.88 14.28 5.82
N GLU A 186 21.61 15.38 6.04
CA GLU A 186 22.87 15.39 6.78
C GLU A 186 22.64 15.07 8.27
N ASP A 187 21.58 15.60 8.88
CA ASP A 187 21.24 15.33 10.28
C ASP A 187 20.84 13.87 10.48
N VAL A 188 20.00 13.33 9.59
CA VAL A 188 19.58 11.93 9.61
C VAL A 188 20.77 10.98 9.43
N ASP A 189 21.67 11.29 8.50
CA ASP A 189 22.87 10.48 8.28
C ASP A 189 23.84 10.55 9.48
N ALA A 190 23.99 11.72 10.11
CA ALA A 190 24.77 11.88 11.32
C ALA A 190 24.17 11.09 12.50
N PHE A 191 22.87 11.14 12.66
CA PHE A 191 22.14 10.42 13.70
C PHE A 191 22.27 8.90 13.52
N ARG A 192 22.03 8.39 12.30
CA ARG A 192 22.24 6.97 11.95
C ARG A 192 23.69 6.53 12.16
N GLY A 193 24.63 7.33 11.67
CA GLY A 193 26.07 7.06 11.83
C GLY A 193 26.48 6.98 13.31
N THR A 194 25.96 7.85 14.15
CA THR A 194 26.21 7.81 15.61
C THR A 194 25.59 6.56 16.23
N ALA A 195 24.36 6.20 15.86
CA ALA A 195 23.71 4.98 16.33
C ALA A 195 24.56 3.75 16.02
N HIS A 196 25.02 3.59 14.77
CA HIS A 196 25.90 2.47 14.38
C HIS A 196 27.25 2.48 15.08
N ASN A 197 27.87 3.67 15.30
CA ASN A 197 29.12 3.78 16.03
C ASN A 197 28.99 3.35 17.49
N LEU A 198 27.80 3.53 18.08
CA LEU A 198 27.46 3.06 19.43
C LEU A 198 27.05 1.57 19.46
N GLY A 199 26.98 0.92 18.31
CA GLY A 199 26.55 -0.47 18.19
C GLY A 199 25.03 -0.67 18.33
N LEU A 200 24.25 0.40 18.12
CA LEU A 200 22.78 0.34 18.18
C LEU A 200 22.20 -0.14 16.85
N GLU A 201 21.05 -0.83 16.91
CA GLU A 201 20.25 -1.09 15.74
C GLU A 201 19.54 0.19 15.28
N PHE A 202 19.51 0.42 13.96
CA PHE A 202 18.73 1.51 13.36
C PHE A 202 17.53 0.93 12.63
N GLY A 203 16.34 1.18 13.16
CA GLY A 203 15.07 0.70 12.64
C GLY A 203 14.26 1.82 11.99
N VAL A 204 13.44 1.45 11.03
CA VAL A 204 12.44 2.32 10.38
C VAL A 204 11.08 1.69 10.61
N ILE A 205 10.14 2.45 11.18
CA ILE A 205 8.77 1.99 11.42
C ILE A 205 7.96 2.19 10.14
N LEU A 206 7.51 1.09 9.55
CA LEU A 206 6.72 1.06 8.31
C LEU A 206 5.50 0.18 8.55
N GLY A 207 4.31 0.77 8.60
CA GLY A 207 3.10 0.09 9.07
C GLY A 207 3.24 -0.33 10.53
N ASP A 208 2.95 -1.60 10.79
CA ASP A 208 3.00 -2.19 12.14
C ASP A 208 4.36 -2.86 12.45
N GLN A 209 5.38 -2.66 11.61
CA GLN A 209 6.66 -3.35 11.76
C GLN A 209 7.85 -2.39 11.81
N VAL A 210 8.92 -2.84 12.44
CA VAL A 210 10.23 -2.19 12.42
C VAL A 210 11.09 -2.94 11.41
N VAL A 211 11.63 -2.22 10.42
CA VAL A 211 12.56 -2.74 9.42
C VAL A 211 13.94 -2.14 9.70
N LEU A 212 14.95 -2.98 9.86
CA LEU A 212 16.30 -2.49 10.09
C LEU A 212 16.92 -1.98 8.76
N ASP A 213 17.72 -0.93 8.83
CA ASP A 213 18.41 -0.37 7.67
C ASP A 213 19.45 -1.30 7.04
N THR A 214 19.78 -2.38 7.74
CA THR A 214 20.66 -3.48 7.29
C THR A 214 19.91 -4.59 6.56
N GLU A 215 18.58 -4.56 6.55
CA GLU A 215 17.79 -5.57 5.86
C GLU A 215 17.87 -5.42 4.34
N LYS A 216 18.09 -6.56 3.66
CA LYS A 216 18.22 -6.61 2.19
C LYS A 216 16.92 -6.91 1.48
N ALA A 217 16.05 -7.71 2.10
CA ALA A 217 14.78 -8.12 1.55
C ALA A 217 13.64 -7.60 2.43
N VAL A 218 13.02 -6.52 1.99
CA VAL A 218 11.99 -5.81 2.75
C VAL A 218 10.61 -6.23 2.27
N GLN A 219 9.75 -6.62 3.20
CA GLN A 219 8.35 -6.96 2.94
C GLN A 219 7.45 -6.06 3.77
N LEU A 220 6.57 -5.31 3.10
CA LEU A 220 5.67 -4.35 3.72
C LEU A 220 4.22 -4.69 3.43
N SER A 221 3.32 -4.28 4.31
CA SER A 221 1.88 -4.40 4.10
C SER A 221 1.19 -3.09 4.47
N GLY A 222 0.25 -2.63 3.62
CA GLY A 222 -0.56 -1.45 3.91
C GLY A 222 0.22 -0.12 3.99
N VAL A 223 1.43 -0.04 3.42
CA VAL A 223 2.30 1.13 3.50
C VAL A 223 1.63 2.38 2.90
N SER A 224 1.67 3.49 3.64
CA SER A 224 1.11 4.79 3.27
C SER A 224 2.08 5.66 2.46
N GLU A 225 1.58 6.79 1.92
CA GLU A 225 2.42 7.80 1.23
C GLU A 225 3.53 8.35 2.13
N GLU A 226 3.22 8.59 3.41
CA GLU A 226 4.18 9.13 4.38
C GLU A 226 5.30 8.12 4.66
N GLU A 227 4.94 6.85 4.78
CA GLU A 227 5.90 5.78 5.03
C GLU A 227 6.78 5.48 3.82
N LEU A 228 6.28 5.66 2.60
CA LEU A 228 7.13 5.55 1.40
C LEU A 228 8.30 6.55 1.40
N ASN A 229 8.13 7.73 2.05
CA ASN A 229 9.21 8.71 2.18
C ASN A 229 10.33 8.24 3.12
N LEU A 230 10.12 7.20 3.93
CA LEU A 230 11.13 6.62 4.81
C LEU A 230 12.00 5.55 4.12
N LEU A 231 11.59 5.04 2.97
CA LEU A 231 12.35 4.00 2.25
C LEU A 231 13.82 4.35 1.97
N PRO A 232 14.22 5.63 1.71
CA PRO A 232 15.63 5.99 1.56
C PRO A 232 16.50 5.70 2.79
N LEU A 233 15.89 5.52 3.96
CA LEU A 233 16.60 5.16 5.19
C LEU A 233 17.07 3.70 5.20
N LEU A 234 16.44 2.84 4.38
CA LEU A 234 16.78 1.42 4.25
C LEU A 234 17.93 1.23 3.25
N VAL A 235 19.10 1.67 3.63
CA VAL A 235 20.27 1.78 2.73
C VAL A 235 20.82 0.46 2.19
N SER A 236 20.47 -0.66 2.83
CA SER A 236 20.93 -1.99 2.42
C SER A 236 19.90 -2.75 1.59
N MET A 237 18.73 -2.15 1.30
CA MET A 237 17.62 -2.79 0.61
C MET A 237 17.99 -3.19 -0.81
N GLU A 238 17.92 -4.49 -1.13
CA GLU A 238 18.13 -5.07 -2.46
C GLU A 238 16.79 -5.48 -3.12
N SER A 239 15.76 -5.78 -2.31
CA SER A 239 14.42 -6.11 -2.79
C SER A 239 13.34 -5.54 -1.87
N LEU A 240 12.24 -5.08 -2.49
CA LEU A 240 11.06 -4.54 -1.82
C LEU A 240 9.82 -5.25 -2.36
N HIS A 241 9.03 -5.84 -1.47
CA HIS A 241 7.72 -6.37 -1.80
C HIS A 241 6.66 -5.68 -0.94
N ILE A 242 5.61 -5.12 -1.59
CA ILE A 242 4.53 -4.43 -0.90
C ILE A 242 3.22 -5.18 -1.12
N LYS A 243 2.58 -5.57 -0.02
CA LYS A 243 1.26 -6.17 -0.04
C LYS A 243 0.20 -5.12 0.28
N ASN A 244 -0.84 -5.03 -0.55
CA ASN A 244 -1.98 -4.12 -0.36
C ASN A 244 -1.54 -2.71 0.03
N PRO A 245 -0.81 -1.98 -0.83
CA PRO A 245 -0.34 -0.64 -0.51
C PRO A 245 -1.51 0.30 -0.21
N ALA A 246 -1.37 1.14 0.83
CA ALA A 246 -2.30 2.22 1.13
C ALA A 246 -1.91 3.53 0.42
N ALA A 247 -0.64 3.64 -0.01
CA ALA A 247 -0.18 4.72 -0.87
C ALA A 247 -0.84 4.66 -2.25
N SER A 248 -0.93 5.78 -2.96
CA SER A 248 -1.55 5.83 -4.29
C SER A 248 -0.87 4.91 -5.31
N ALA A 249 -1.64 4.39 -6.27
CA ALA A 249 -1.08 3.56 -7.35
C ALA A 249 0.08 4.27 -8.07
N ARG A 250 -0.04 5.58 -8.30
CA ARG A 250 1.02 6.38 -8.93
C ARG A 250 2.31 6.34 -8.13
N SER A 251 2.25 6.51 -6.82
CA SER A 251 3.43 6.49 -5.96
C SER A 251 4.10 5.12 -5.95
N VAL A 252 3.28 4.05 -5.87
CA VAL A 252 3.79 2.67 -5.90
C VAL A 252 4.45 2.34 -7.25
N LEU A 253 3.82 2.73 -8.36
CA LEU A 253 4.38 2.53 -9.71
C LEU A 253 5.73 3.26 -9.90
N ASN A 254 5.86 4.48 -9.34
CA ASN A 254 7.06 5.28 -9.42
C ASN A 254 8.25 4.69 -8.62
N LEU A 255 8.01 3.76 -7.68
CA LEU A 255 9.09 3.16 -6.89
C LEU A 255 10.16 2.47 -7.75
N ARG A 256 9.77 1.86 -8.87
CA ARG A 256 10.73 1.23 -9.79
C ARG A 256 11.69 2.22 -10.44
N GLU A 257 11.20 3.42 -10.73
CA GLU A 257 12.02 4.50 -11.28
C GLU A 257 12.89 5.15 -10.18
N ALA A 258 12.32 5.30 -8.96
CA ALA A 258 13.03 5.87 -7.83
C ALA A 258 14.15 4.96 -7.29
N TYR A 259 13.99 3.63 -7.40
CA TYR A 259 14.92 2.62 -6.89
C TYR A 259 15.36 1.63 -7.98
N PRO A 260 16.13 2.07 -8.99
CA PRO A 260 16.47 1.25 -10.15
C PRO A 260 17.35 0.02 -9.82
N ASP A 261 18.08 0.07 -8.71
CA ASP A 261 18.96 -1.03 -8.25
C ASP A 261 18.25 -2.00 -7.29
N VAL A 262 16.98 -1.72 -6.93
CA VAL A 262 16.16 -2.54 -6.03
C VAL A 262 15.12 -3.30 -6.84
N THR A 263 14.95 -4.59 -6.55
CA THR A 263 13.86 -5.38 -7.14
C THR A 263 12.54 -5.03 -6.46
N VAL A 264 11.73 -4.16 -7.09
CA VAL A 264 10.43 -3.71 -6.54
C VAL A 264 9.29 -4.51 -7.14
N SER A 265 8.45 -5.08 -6.28
CA SER A 265 7.22 -5.82 -6.62
C SER A 265 6.11 -5.49 -5.62
N TRP A 266 4.87 -5.72 -6.03
CA TRP A 266 3.72 -5.58 -5.13
C TRP A 266 2.60 -6.54 -5.52
N GLU A 267 1.65 -6.69 -4.61
CA GLU A 267 0.39 -7.37 -4.85
C GLU A 267 -0.76 -6.57 -4.25
N VAL A 268 -1.92 -6.68 -4.89
CA VAL A 268 -3.17 -6.08 -4.43
C VAL A 268 -4.26 -7.13 -4.30
N GLU A 269 -5.15 -6.94 -3.36
CA GLU A 269 -6.30 -7.81 -3.15
C GLU A 269 -7.55 -7.21 -3.80
N ILE A 270 -8.20 -7.98 -4.67
CA ILE A 270 -9.46 -7.61 -5.31
C ILE A 270 -10.47 -8.71 -5.02
N GLY A 271 -11.53 -8.38 -4.30
CA GLY A 271 -12.57 -9.36 -3.96
C GLY A 271 -12.08 -10.59 -3.18
N GLY A 272 -11.06 -10.44 -2.36
CA GLY A 272 -10.45 -11.53 -1.57
C GLY A 272 -9.47 -12.42 -2.34
N GLN A 273 -9.07 -12.03 -3.55
CA GLN A 273 -8.02 -12.67 -4.33
C GLN A 273 -6.83 -11.74 -4.48
N SER A 274 -5.61 -12.27 -4.33
CA SER A 274 -4.37 -11.49 -4.48
C SER A 274 -3.86 -11.57 -5.92
N PHE A 275 -3.47 -10.40 -6.45
CA PHE A 275 -2.93 -10.24 -7.80
C PHE A 275 -1.58 -9.52 -7.73
N ALA A 276 -0.56 -10.18 -8.26
CA ALA A 276 0.76 -9.58 -8.38
C ALA A 276 0.78 -8.52 -9.50
N ASP A 277 1.65 -7.53 -9.38
CA ASP A 277 1.84 -6.45 -10.35
C ASP A 277 2.22 -6.90 -11.78
N THR A 278 2.59 -8.16 -11.93
CA THR A 278 2.98 -8.78 -13.22
C THR A 278 1.85 -9.49 -13.94
N VAL A 279 0.65 -9.57 -13.34
CA VAL A 279 -0.47 -10.27 -13.96
C VAL A 279 -0.93 -9.57 -15.24
N THR A 280 -1.28 -10.37 -16.25
CA THR A 280 -1.89 -9.89 -17.50
C THR A 280 -3.40 -10.07 -17.52
N GLU A 281 -3.94 -10.97 -16.70
CA GLU A 281 -5.35 -11.27 -16.60
C GLU A 281 -5.79 -11.23 -15.13
N VAL A 282 -6.83 -10.45 -14.85
CA VAL A 282 -7.47 -10.37 -13.53
C VAL A 282 -8.82 -11.09 -13.64
N ASP A 283 -8.85 -12.35 -13.21
CA ASP A 283 -10.05 -13.19 -13.27
C ASP A 283 -10.83 -13.12 -11.95
N LEU A 284 -11.89 -12.34 -11.95
CA LEU A 284 -12.89 -12.22 -10.88
C LEU A 284 -14.18 -12.97 -11.21
N SER A 285 -14.19 -13.90 -12.16
CA SER A 285 -15.41 -14.59 -12.58
C SER A 285 -16.07 -15.39 -11.45
N ALA A 286 -15.29 -15.83 -10.47
CA ALA A 286 -15.77 -16.54 -9.27
C ALA A 286 -15.99 -15.60 -8.05
N VAL A 287 -15.79 -14.30 -8.21
CA VAL A 287 -15.89 -13.30 -7.14
C VAL A 287 -17.16 -12.47 -7.29
N LYS A 288 -17.91 -12.29 -6.20
CA LYS A 288 -19.06 -11.40 -6.19
C LYS A 288 -18.59 -9.94 -6.17
N VAL A 289 -18.63 -9.31 -7.33
CA VAL A 289 -18.33 -7.88 -7.48
C VAL A 289 -19.62 -7.07 -7.35
N THR A 290 -19.60 -6.06 -6.49
CA THR A 290 -20.75 -5.16 -6.22
C THR A 290 -20.42 -3.69 -6.53
N ASP A 291 -19.14 -3.34 -6.62
CA ASP A 291 -18.66 -1.97 -6.88
C ASP A 291 -17.51 -1.98 -7.89
N LEU A 292 -17.75 -1.37 -9.05
CA LEU A 292 -16.74 -1.20 -10.10
C LEU A 292 -15.68 -0.16 -9.74
N ALA A 293 -16.01 0.82 -8.91
CA ALA A 293 -15.05 1.85 -8.52
C ALA A 293 -13.95 1.29 -7.63
N GLU A 294 -14.31 0.34 -6.74
CA GLU A 294 -13.34 -0.39 -5.93
C GLU A 294 -12.40 -1.23 -6.82
N VAL A 295 -12.97 -1.98 -7.77
CA VAL A 295 -12.17 -2.77 -8.73
C VAL A 295 -11.23 -1.87 -9.53
N GLU A 296 -11.73 -0.77 -10.09
CA GLU A 296 -10.94 0.17 -10.87
C GLU A 296 -9.79 0.78 -10.07
N ALA A 297 -10.04 1.14 -8.81
CA ALA A 297 -9.01 1.66 -7.92
C ALA A 297 -7.86 0.66 -7.72
N GLN A 298 -8.17 -0.63 -7.62
CA GLN A 298 -7.16 -1.68 -7.49
C GLN A 298 -6.48 -2.01 -8.82
N MET A 299 -7.22 -2.01 -9.94
CA MET A 299 -6.65 -2.19 -11.28
C MET A 299 -5.56 -1.15 -11.60
N ALA A 300 -5.64 0.05 -11.02
CA ALA A 300 -4.62 1.10 -11.20
C ALA A 300 -3.22 0.68 -10.71
N TYR A 301 -3.10 -0.29 -9.82
CA TYR A 301 -1.82 -0.85 -9.36
C TYR A 301 -1.29 -1.96 -10.27
N LEU A 302 -2.03 -2.42 -11.26
CA LEU A 302 -1.70 -3.56 -12.11
C LEU A 302 -1.35 -3.10 -13.54
N PRO A 303 -0.15 -2.55 -13.78
CA PRO A 303 0.20 -1.90 -15.04
C PRO A 303 0.29 -2.86 -16.22
N ASN A 304 0.39 -4.16 -15.95
CA ASN A 304 0.49 -5.21 -16.97
C ASN A 304 -0.85 -5.90 -17.25
N ALA A 305 -1.92 -5.54 -16.53
CA ALA A 305 -3.22 -6.15 -16.72
C ALA A 305 -3.82 -5.75 -18.08
N GLU A 306 -4.02 -6.73 -18.95
CA GLU A 306 -4.61 -6.57 -20.28
C GLU A 306 -6.11 -6.92 -20.29
N THR A 307 -6.56 -7.75 -19.33
CA THR A 307 -7.94 -8.23 -19.28
C THR A 307 -8.45 -8.31 -17.84
N LEU A 308 -9.64 -7.74 -17.63
CA LEU A 308 -10.47 -7.94 -16.43
C LEU A 308 -11.66 -8.83 -16.77
N ILE A 309 -11.83 -9.95 -16.05
CA ILE A 309 -12.93 -10.89 -16.25
C ILE A 309 -13.84 -10.87 -15.03
N LEU A 310 -15.11 -10.60 -15.26
CA LEU A 310 -16.16 -10.61 -14.25
C LEU A 310 -17.10 -11.80 -14.41
N GLY A 311 -17.86 -12.11 -13.37
CA GLY A 311 -18.83 -13.20 -13.36
C GLY A 311 -20.07 -12.93 -14.20
N LEU A 312 -21.17 -13.48 -13.75
CA LEU A 312 -22.48 -13.35 -14.39
C LEU A 312 -23.18 -12.08 -13.91
N CYS A 313 -23.49 -11.18 -14.83
CA CYS A 313 -23.99 -9.85 -14.54
C CYS A 313 -25.38 -9.60 -15.17
N GLY A 314 -26.08 -8.57 -14.71
CA GLY A 314 -27.39 -8.19 -15.21
C GLY A 314 -28.47 -9.27 -14.97
N ILE A 315 -28.49 -9.86 -13.75
CA ILE A 315 -29.44 -10.92 -13.40
C ILE A 315 -30.28 -10.50 -12.20
N ASP A 316 -31.60 -10.45 -12.41
CA ASP A 316 -32.57 -10.14 -11.34
C ASP A 316 -32.78 -11.29 -10.35
N ASN A 317 -32.45 -12.54 -10.77
CA ASN A 317 -32.64 -13.73 -9.94
C ASN A 317 -31.30 -14.39 -9.58
N PRO A 318 -30.75 -14.17 -8.38
CA PRO A 318 -29.47 -14.75 -7.97
C PRO A 318 -29.44 -16.28 -7.93
N ASP A 319 -30.60 -16.94 -7.74
CA ASP A 319 -30.68 -18.40 -7.70
C ASP A 319 -30.42 -19.03 -9.07
N TRP A 320 -30.60 -18.29 -10.17
CA TRP A 320 -30.38 -18.79 -11.52
C TRP A 320 -28.90 -19.17 -11.75
N GLY A 321 -27.97 -18.29 -11.38
CA GLY A 321 -26.54 -18.54 -11.53
C GLY A 321 -26.04 -19.70 -10.68
N ALA A 322 -26.45 -19.75 -9.40
CA ALA A 322 -26.06 -20.80 -8.46
C ALA A 322 -26.47 -22.21 -8.94
N SER A 323 -27.57 -22.32 -9.68
CA SER A 323 -28.08 -23.61 -10.16
C SER A 323 -27.49 -24.07 -11.48
N ARG A 324 -26.92 -23.18 -12.31
CA ARG A 324 -26.60 -23.47 -13.70
C ARG A 324 -25.16 -23.19 -14.14
N THR A 325 -24.51 -22.27 -13.46
CA THR A 325 -23.12 -21.90 -13.74
C THR A 325 -22.26 -22.20 -12.51
N LYS A 326 -21.89 -23.45 -12.34
CA LYS A 326 -20.96 -23.85 -11.28
C LYS A 326 -19.67 -23.04 -11.45
N ASN A 327 -19.25 -22.32 -10.44
CA ASN A 327 -18.04 -21.50 -10.36
C ASN A 327 -18.14 -20.06 -10.89
N LEU A 328 -19.29 -19.58 -11.40
CA LEU A 328 -19.45 -18.17 -11.70
C LEU A 328 -20.16 -17.47 -10.54
N ALA A 329 -19.59 -16.39 -10.06
CA ALA A 329 -20.27 -15.49 -9.12
C ALA A 329 -21.28 -14.62 -9.86
N ILE A 330 -22.34 -14.23 -9.16
CA ILE A 330 -23.30 -13.24 -9.66
C ILE A 330 -22.82 -11.88 -9.22
N CYS A 331 -22.52 -11.00 -10.18
CA CYS A 331 -22.19 -9.61 -9.94
C CYS A 331 -23.48 -8.79 -9.83
N GLU A 332 -23.58 -7.93 -8.82
CA GLU A 332 -24.72 -7.02 -8.63
C GLU A 332 -24.57 -5.73 -9.46
N ILE A 333 -24.16 -5.89 -10.72
CA ILE A 333 -23.89 -4.77 -11.63
C ILE A 333 -24.71 -5.00 -12.91
N GLU A 334 -25.38 -3.98 -13.37
CA GLU A 334 -26.14 -4.03 -14.61
C GLU A 334 -25.24 -4.11 -15.84
N ASN A 335 -25.71 -4.78 -16.89
CA ASN A 335 -24.94 -4.94 -18.12
C ASN A 335 -24.63 -3.59 -18.79
N GLU A 336 -25.51 -2.61 -18.69
CA GLU A 336 -25.37 -1.26 -19.22
C GLU A 336 -24.23 -0.51 -18.53
N ASP A 337 -24.11 -0.64 -17.22
CA ASP A 337 -23.03 -0.01 -16.43
C ASP A 337 -21.69 -0.64 -16.78
N LEU A 338 -21.65 -1.97 -16.98
CA LEU A 338 -20.45 -2.65 -17.43
C LEU A 338 -20.04 -2.28 -18.85
N ALA A 339 -20.99 -2.09 -19.76
CA ALA A 339 -20.69 -1.61 -21.11
C ALA A 339 -20.12 -0.19 -21.08
N ALA A 340 -20.71 0.70 -20.29
CA ALA A 340 -20.20 2.05 -20.09
C ALA A 340 -18.79 2.06 -19.46
N TYR A 341 -18.56 1.19 -18.47
CA TYR A 341 -17.24 1.01 -17.86
C TYR A 341 -16.22 0.49 -18.89
N ARG A 342 -16.54 -0.58 -19.63
CA ARG A 342 -15.72 -1.13 -20.71
C ARG A 342 -15.29 -0.03 -21.70
N ASP A 343 -16.25 0.77 -22.15
CA ASP A 343 -16.00 1.80 -23.15
C ASP A 343 -15.08 2.90 -22.60
N ARG A 344 -15.17 3.22 -21.31
CA ARG A 344 -14.33 4.20 -20.62
C ARG A 344 -12.88 3.75 -20.45
N VAL A 345 -12.66 2.45 -20.16
CA VAL A 345 -11.31 1.90 -19.88
C VAL A 345 -10.71 1.15 -21.07
N ARG A 346 -11.35 1.16 -22.23
CA ARG A 346 -11.01 0.39 -23.44
C ARG A 346 -9.54 0.52 -23.88
N ASP A 347 -8.95 1.70 -23.70
CA ASP A 347 -7.55 1.98 -24.05
C ASP A 347 -6.54 1.48 -23.01
N GLN A 348 -7.02 1.01 -21.86
CA GLN A 348 -6.19 0.54 -20.76
C GLN A 348 -6.17 -0.98 -20.70
N TYR A 349 -7.34 -1.60 -20.65
CA TYR A 349 -7.53 -3.06 -20.61
C TYR A 349 -8.91 -3.46 -21.13
N LYS A 350 -9.03 -4.72 -21.55
CA LYS A 350 -10.28 -5.33 -21.97
C LYS A 350 -11.12 -5.71 -20.75
N VAL A 351 -12.42 -5.39 -20.78
CA VAL A 351 -13.38 -5.82 -19.77
C VAL A 351 -14.30 -6.89 -20.36
N VAL A 352 -14.34 -8.03 -19.70
CA VAL A 352 -15.12 -9.20 -20.10
C VAL A 352 -16.04 -9.60 -18.95
N TRP A 353 -17.28 -9.91 -19.25
CA TRP A 353 -18.21 -10.49 -18.30
C TRP A 353 -19.10 -11.54 -18.95
N THR A 354 -19.90 -12.22 -18.16
CA THR A 354 -20.84 -13.22 -18.67
C THR A 354 -22.25 -12.62 -18.67
N VAL A 355 -22.95 -12.76 -19.79
CA VAL A 355 -24.35 -12.33 -19.95
C VAL A 355 -25.29 -13.52 -20.06
N ARG A 356 -26.52 -13.35 -19.56
CA ARG A 356 -27.58 -14.34 -19.69
C ARG A 356 -28.25 -14.25 -21.07
N LEU A 357 -28.33 -15.37 -21.77
CA LEU A 357 -28.99 -15.50 -23.10
C LEU A 357 -30.23 -16.40 -23.09
N GLY A 358 -30.69 -16.83 -21.92
CA GLY A 358 -31.88 -17.69 -21.84
C GLY A 358 -32.02 -18.33 -20.46
N PRO A 359 -33.02 -19.21 -20.29
CA PRO A 359 -33.24 -19.91 -19.03
C PRO A 359 -32.08 -20.79 -18.58
N SER A 360 -31.17 -21.16 -19.48
CA SER A 360 -30.06 -22.08 -19.22
C SER A 360 -28.78 -21.73 -19.98
N ILE A 361 -28.72 -20.58 -20.67
CA ILE A 361 -27.57 -20.16 -21.45
C ILE A 361 -26.98 -18.89 -20.85
N ALA A 362 -25.68 -18.91 -20.66
CA ALA A 362 -24.86 -17.71 -20.41
C ALA A 362 -23.67 -17.74 -21.38
N LEU A 363 -23.21 -16.57 -21.81
CA LEU A 363 -22.13 -16.41 -22.76
C LEU A 363 -21.20 -15.29 -22.26
N ARG A 364 -19.90 -15.51 -22.40
CA ARG A 364 -18.93 -14.44 -22.17
C ARG A 364 -19.01 -13.40 -23.29
N THR A 365 -18.84 -12.13 -22.94
CA THR A 365 -18.94 -11.02 -23.92
C THR A 365 -17.79 -10.98 -24.93
N ASP A 366 -16.69 -11.67 -24.68
CA ASP A 366 -15.56 -11.85 -25.60
C ASP A 366 -15.68 -13.07 -26.51
N ALA A 367 -16.83 -13.77 -26.48
CA ALA A 367 -17.05 -14.88 -27.38
C ALA A 367 -17.03 -14.42 -28.83
N ASP A 368 -16.29 -15.13 -29.67
CA ASP A 368 -16.20 -14.91 -31.11
C ASP A 368 -17.21 -15.77 -31.92
N ASN A 369 -17.84 -16.71 -31.25
CA ASN A 369 -18.84 -17.57 -31.86
C ASN A 369 -19.98 -17.95 -30.91
N PHE A 370 -21.17 -18.19 -31.45
CA PHE A 370 -22.30 -18.67 -30.68
C PHE A 370 -23.30 -19.44 -31.56
N MET A 371 -23.71 -20.64 -31.08
CA MET A 371 -24.71 -21.50 -31.70
C MET A 371 -25.57 -22.15 -30.61
N PRO A 372 -26.72 -21.58 -30.21
CA PRO A 372 -27.56 -22.08 -29.12
C PRO A 372 -28.01 -23.53 -29.30
N ASN A 373 -28.24 -23.99 -30.53
CA ASN A 373 -28.62 -25.38 -30.80
C ASN A 373 -27.54 -26.40 -30.41
N HIS A 374 -26.26 -25.99 -30.45
CA HIS A 374 -25.14 -26.86 -30.04
C HIS A 374 -25.14 -27.10 -28.53
N TYR A 375 -25.62 -26.13 -27.76
CA TYR A 375 -25.67 -26.20 -26.29
C TYR A 375 -26.91 -26.95 -25.75
N GLY A 376 -27.72 -27.58 -26.64
CA GLY A 376 -28.90 -28.35 -26.25
C GLY A 376 -30.04 -27.50 -25.65
N VAL A 377 -30.04 -26.22 -25.94
CA VAL A 377 -30.96 -25.23 -25.35
C VAL A 377 -32.02 -24.86 -26.37
N GLY A 378 -33.20 -25.28 -26.12
CA GLY A 378 -34.26 -25.33 -27.09
C GLY A 378 -34.81 -24.03 -27.64
N ARG A 379 -34.57 -22.86 -27.05
CA ARG A 379 -35.12 -21.59 -27.55
C ARG A 379 -34.36 -20.37 -27.04
N LEU A 380 -33.90 -19.52 -27.94
CA LEU A 380 -33.48 -18.16 -27.72
C LEU A 380 -34.67 -17.24 -28.05
N PHE A 381 -35.02 -16.34 -27.14
CA PHE A 381 -36.11 -15.37 -27.31
C PHE A 381 -35.52 -13.95 -27.34
N ASP A 382 -36.24 -13.00 -27.97
CA ASP A 382 -35.80 -11.63 -28.18
C ASP A 382 -35.32 -10.95 -26.87
N ASP A 383 -36.04 -11.12 -25.75
CA ASP A 383 -35.69 -10.52 -24.46
C ASP A 383 -34.29 -10.91 -23.97
N TYR A 384 -33.85 -12.12 -24.25
CA TYR A 384 -32.52 -12.61 -23.89
C TYR A 384 -31.49 -12.42 -25.01
N ALA A 385 -31.90 -12.58 -26.26
CA ALA A 385 -31.05 -12.42 -27.43
C ALA A 385 -30.48 -11.00 -27.51
N TYR A 386 -31.22 -10.01 -27.01
CA TYR A 386 -30.76 -8.62 -26.97
C TYR A 386 -29.47 -8.44 -26.16
N ASN A 387 -29.17 -9.31 -25.21
CA ASN A 387 -27.88 -9.29 -24.50
C ASN A 387 -26.67 -9.67 -25.37
N LEU A 388 -26.88 -10.26 -26.54
CA LEU A 388 -25.82 -10.47 -27.53
C LEU A 388 -25.17 -9.15 -27.98
N ARG A 389 -25.83 -8.00 -27.81
CA ARG A 389 -25.26 -6.66 -28.11
C ARG A 389 -23.96 -6.36 -27.39
N TYR A 390 -23.66 -7.07 -26.30
CA TYR A 390 -22.42 -6.90 -25.54
C TYR A 390 -21.26 -7.73 -26.07
N CYS A 391 -21.53 -8.67 -27.03
CA CYS A 391 -20.55 -9.57 -27.64
C CYS A 391 -19.93 -8.93 -28.90
N GLU A 392 -19.14 -7.88 -28.74
CA GLU A 392 -18.54 -7.11 -29.86
C GLU A 392 -17.52 -7.93 -30.69
N ASP A 393 -16.98 -9.00 -30.10
CA ASP A 393 -15.98 -9.86 -30.74
C ASP A 393 -16.60 -10.95 -31.64
N MET A 394 -17.93 -11.03 -31.70
CA MET A 394 -18.64 -12.05 -32.45
C MET A 394 -18.27 -12.09 -33.94
N VAL A 395 -17.76 -13.20 -34.38
CA VAL A 395 -17.40 -13.49 -35.79
C VAL A 395 -18.42 -14.42 -36.44
N CYS A 396 -18.91 -15.41 -35.69
CA CYS A 396 -19.84 -16.42 -36.20
C CYS A 396 -21.07 -16.56 -35.30
N LEU A 397 -22.25 -16.36 -35.85
CA LEU A 397 -23.52 -16.46 -35.14
C LEU A 397 -24.52 -17.33 -35.90
N ASP A 398 -24.86 -18.49 -35.34
CA ASP A 398 -25.92 -19.35 -35.84
C ASP A 398 -27.09 -19.34 -34.83
N VAL A 399 -28.10 -18.56 -35.11
CA VAL A 399 -29.36 -18.48 -34.35
C VAL A 399 -30.53 -19.06 -35.16
N GLY A 400 -30.21 -19.90 -36.17
CA GLY A 400 -31.20 -20.61 -36.93
C GLY A 400 -32.11 -21.51 -36.08
N HIS A 401 -33.34 -21.64 -36.47
CA HIS A 401 -34.38 -22.39 -35.76
C HIS A 401 -34.76 -21.82 -34.38
N MET A 402 -34.40 -20.57 -34.11
CA MET A 402 -34.77 -19.85 -32.89
C MET A 402 -36.04 -19.01 -33.10
N THR A 403 -36.78 -18.76 -32.02
CA THR A 403 -38.00 -17.94 -32.05
C THR A 403 -37.66 -16.47 -31.94
N LEU A 404 -36.84 -15.95 -32.88
CA LEU A 404 -36.39 -14.57 -32.92
C LEU A 404 -37.21 -13.79 -33.94
N THR A 405 -37.59 -12.57 -33.56
CA THR A 405 -38.22 -11.58 -34.42
C THR A 405 -37.34 -10.30 -34.55
N ASP A 406 -36.46 -10.04 -33.56
CA ASP A 406 -35.55 -8.92 -33.53
C ASP A 406 -34.09 -9.37 -33.56
N ILE A 407 -33.28 -8.73 -34.43
CA ILE A 407 -31.86 -8.92 -34.56
C ILE A 407 -31.07 -7.61 -34.37
N SER A 408 -31.65 -6.62 -33.66
CA SER A 408 -31.00 -5.33 -33.43
C SER A 408 -29.62 -5.43 -32.80
N PHE A 409 -29.37 -6.50 -32.05
CA PHE A 409 -28.09 -6.79 -31.42
C PHE A 409 -26.92 -6.94 -32.43
N VAL A 410 -27.15 -7.34 -33.68
CA VAL A 410 -26.05 -7.48 -34.67
C VAL A 410 -25.40 -6.14 -35.03
N THR A 411 -26.09 -5.04 -34.77
CA THR A 411 -25.54 -3.69 -34.96
C THR A 411 -24.26 -3.47 -34.13
N TYR A 412 -24.10 -4.19 -33.04
CA TYR A 412 -22.98 -4.10 -32.12
C TYR A 412 -21.87 -5.14 -32.40
N MET A 413 -21.94 -5.85 -33.56
CA MET A 413 -21.03 -6.92 -33.93
C MET A 413 -20.18 -6.54 -35.16
N PRO A 414 -19.22 -5.64 -35.06
CA PRO A 414 -18.47 -5.15 -36.22
C PRO A 414 -17.58 -6.20 -36.87
N LYS A 415 -17.32 -7.31 -36.18
CA LYS A 415 -16.48 -8.43 -36.65
C LYS A 415 -17.28 -9.56 -37.29
N LEU A 416 -18.62 -9.47 -37.32
CA LEU A 416 -19.50 -10.56 -37.80
C LEU A 416 -19.23 -10.88 -39.26
N LYS A 417 -18.88 -12.14 -39.54
CA LYS A 417 -18.61 -12.70 -40.88
C LYS A 417 -19.65 -13.72 -41.32
N TYR A 418 -20.14 -14.53 -40.40
CA TYR A 418 -21.02 -15.64 -40.68
C TYR A 418 -22.30 -15.50 -39.84
N LEU A 419 -23.45 -15.44 -40.51
CA LEU A 419 -24.74 -15.27 -39.82
C LEU A 419 -25.77 -16.25 -40.41
N ILE A 420 -26.37 -17.05 -39.53
CA ILE A 420 -27.51 -17.94 -39.87
C ILE A 420 -28.75 -17.45 -39.12
N LEU A 421 -29.76 -17.07 -39.88
CA LEU A 421 -31.12 -16.71 -39.44
C LEU A 421 -32.19 -17.63 -40.02
N ALA A 422 -31.78 -18.78 -40.57
CA ALA A 422 -32.70 -19.70 -41.21
C ALA A 422 -33.75 -20.22 -40.20
N TRP A 423 -35.01 -20.33 -40.64
CA TRP A 423 -36.13 -20.80 -39.84
C TRP A 423 -36.39 -19.93 -38.57
N THR A 424 -36.19 -18.63 -38.69
CA THR A 424 -36.58 -17.64 -37.68
C THR A 424 -37.83 -16.85 -38.08
N GLU A 425 -38.40 -16.11 -37.15
CA GLU A 425 -39.55 -15.24 -37.40
C GLU A 425 -39.16 -13.80 -37.75
N VAL A 426 -37.87 -13.57 -38.03
CA VAL A 426 -37.31 -12.26 -38.38
C VAL A 426 -37.94 -11.75 -39.68
N GLN A 427 -38.47 -10.53 -39.65
CA GLN A 427 -39.11 -9.88 -40.81
C GLN A 427 -38.26 -8.72 -41.34
N TYR A 428 -37.53 -8.03 -40.46
CA TYR A 428 -36.75 -6.81 -40.77
C TYR A 428 -35.27 -7.05 -40.46
N ILE A 429 -34.44 -6.87 -41.49
CA ILE A 429 -33.00 -7.08 -41.42
C ILE A 429 -32.22 -5.79 -41.53
N GLU A 430 -32.82 -4.62 -41.24
CA GLU A 430 -32.16 -3.32 -41.24
C GLU A 430 -30.86 -3.31 -40.40
N PRO A 431 -30.77 -3.95 -39.23
CA PRO A 431 -29.53 -4.02 -38.45
C PRO A 431 -28.34 -4.63 -39.20
N ILE A 432 -28.57 -5.55 -40.20
CA ILE A 432 -27.49 -6.16 -40.98
C ILE A 432 -26.71 -5.14 -41.81
N ARG A 433 -27.30 -3.98 -42.13
CA ARG A 433 -26.66 -2.89 -42.85
C ARG A 433 -25.32 -2.47 -42.25
N THR A 434 -25.15 -2.65 -40.97
CA THR A 434 -23.91 -2.33 -40.24
C THR A 434 -22.83 -3.40 -40.32
N CYS A 435 -23.19 -4.63 -40.75
CA CYS A 435 -22.28 -5.79 -40.79
C CYS A 435 -21.40 -5.79 -42.04
N LYS A 436 -20.44 -4.87 -42.11
CA LYS A 436 -19.60 -4.66 -43.31
C LYS A 436 -18.61 -5.79 -43.60
N ASN A 437 -18.38 -6.69 -42.64
CA ASN A 437 -17.50 -7.85 -42.77
C ASN A 437 -18.28 -9.16 -43.06
N LEU A 438 -19.60 -9.11 -43.22
CA LEU A 438 -20.44 -10.27 -43.44
C LEU A 438 -20.12 -10.88 -44.79
N VAL A 439 -19.69 -12.15 -44.81
CA VAL A 439 -19.34 -12.91 -46.04
C VAL A 439 -20.34 -14.02 -46.37
N PHE A 440 -21.04 -14.54 -45.35
CA PHE A 440 -21.97 -15.66 -45.47
C PHE A 440 -23.26 -15.35 -44.70
N LEU A 441 -24.40 -15.44 -45.37
CA LEU A 441 -25.71 -15.19 -44.79
C LEU A 441 -26.73 -16.23 -45.23
N GLU A 442 -27.37 -16.91 -44.26
CA GLU A 442 -28.43 -17.86 -44.50
C GLU A 442 -29.76 -17.36 -43.93
N LEU A 443 -30.72 -17.09 -44.84
CA LEU A 443 -32.08 -16.63 -44.54
C LEU A 443 -33.14 -17.67 -44.97
N ASP A 444 -32.76 -18.92 -45.26
CA ASP A 444 -33.69 -19.96 -45.74
C ASP A 444 -34.91 -20.10 -44.80
N ASN A 445 -36.07 -20.05 -45.36
CA ASN A 445 -37.35 -20.20 -44.64
C ASN A 445 -37.54 -19.17 -43.48
N SER A 446 -37.09 -17.95 -43.68
CA SER A 446 -37.35 -16.80 -42.79
C SER A 446 -38.50 -15.94 -43.31
N CYS A 447 -39.01 -15.05 -42.51
CA CYS A 447 -40.16 -14.20 -42.79
C CYS A 447 -39.78 -12.83 -43.38
N ILE A 448 -38.61 -12.70 -44.02
CA ILE A 448 -38.02 -11.43 -44.48
C ILE A 448 -38.97 -10.72 -45.45
N ARG A 449 -39.11 -9.39 -45.25
CA ARG A 449 -39.99 -8.52 -46.04
C ARG A 449 -39.27 -7.53 -46.95
N ASP A 450 -37.99 -7.27 -46.70
CA ASP A 450 -37.19 -6.31 -47.43
C ASP A 450 -35.71 -6.74 -47.44
N TYR A 451 -35.13 -6.86 -48.65
CA TYR A 451 -33.71 -7.19 -48.86
C TYR A 451 -32.84 -5.93 -49.07
N SER A 452 -33.41 -4.71 -49.07
CA SER A 452 -32.63 -3.50 -49.33
C SER A 452 -31.44 -3.30 -48.36
N PRO A 453 -31.46 -3.75 -47.06
CA PRO A 453 -30.30 -3.65 -46.19
C PRO A 453 -29.08 -4.43 -46.67
N LEU A 454 -29.27 -5.51 -47.45
CA LEU A 454 -28.17 -6.36 -47.93
C LEU A 454 -27.26 -5.67 -48.95
N VAL A 455 -27.74 -4.65 -49.63
CA VAL A 455 -26.97 -3.86 -50.62
C VAL A 455 -25.76 -3.18 -49.97
N ASP A 456 -25.84 -2.90 -48.68
CA ASP A 456 -24.75 -2.33 -47.92
C ASP A 456 -23.70 -3.34 -47.43
N CYS A 457 -23.98 -4.62 -47.57
CA CYS A 457 -23.08 -5.73 -47.20
C CYS A 457 -22.15 -6.09 -48.35
N THR A 458 -21.24 -5.21 -48.73
CA THR A 458 -20.39 -5.34 -49.92
C THR A 458 -19.35 -6.45 -49.84
N ALA A 459 -19.11 -7.03 -48.65
CA ALA A 459 -18.25 -8.19 -48.44
C ALA A 459 -19.02 -9.54 -48.61
N LEU A 460 -20.36 -9.50 -48.75
CA LEU A 460 -21.18 -10.71 -48.78
C LEU A 460 -20.90 -11.49 -50.04
N GLU A 461 -20.46 -12.72 -49.90
CA GLU A 461 -20.13 -13.63 -51.00
C GLU A 461 -21.21 -14.68 -51.22
N ASP A 462 -21.73 -15.25 -50.13
CA ASP A 462 -22.69 -16.36 -50.18
C ASP A 462 -24.00 -15.94 -49.49
N LEU A 463 -25.09 -15.95 -50.25
CA LEU A 463 -26.42 -15.58 -49.79
C LEU A 463 -27.42 -16.71 -50.07
N ASN A 464 -28.15 -17.16 -49.05
CA ASN A 464 -29.24 -18.09 -49.18
C ASN A 464 -30.57 -17.44 -48.76
N ILE A 465 -31.48 -17.27 -49.70
CA ILE A 465 -32.83 -16.72 -49.54
C ILE A 465 -33.89 -17.76 -49.91
N GLY A 466 -33.57 -19.07 -49.81
CA GLY A 466 -34.50 -20.14 -50.12
C GLY A 466 -35.80 -20.04 -49.32
N LYS A 467 -36.94 -20.41 -49.93
CA LYS A 467 -38.28 -20.36 -49.33
C LYS A 467 -38.69 -19.00 -48.77
N THR A 468 -38.09 -17.94 -49.25
CA THR A 468 -38.53 -16.58 -48.94
C THR A 468 -39.27 -16.01 -50.16
N PHE A 469 -40.24 -15.16 -49.88
CA PHE A 469 -41.16 -14.63 -50.92
C PHE A 469 -41.22 -13.09 -50.79
N CYS A 470 -40.10 -12.44 -51.03
CA CYS A 470 -39.92 -11.00 -50.95
C CYS A 470 -39.42 -10.48 -52.31
N ASP A 471 -39.63 -9.19 -52.57
CA ASP A 471 -39.08 -8.52 -53.77
C ASP A 471 -37.56 -8.67 -53.81
N ILE A 472 -37.03 -9.28 -54.83
CA ILE A 472 -35.60 -9.55 -55.03
C ILE A 472 -34.85 -8.38 -55.69
N THR A 473 -35.55 -7.32 -56.08
CA THR A 473 -34.95 -6.18 -56.83
C THR A 473 -33.66 -5.70 -56.16
N PRO A 474 -33.56 -5.50 -54.83
CA PRO A 474 -32.30 -5.13 -54.17
C PRO A 474 -31.18 -6.18 -54.38
N VAL A 475 -31.51 -7.44 -54.38
CA VAL A 475 -30.51 -8.55 -54.56
C VAL A 475 -29.91 -8.49 -55.96
N LEU A 476 -30.69 -8.07 -56.97
CA LEU A 476 -30.21 -7.96 -58.36
C LEU A 476 -29.13 -6.89 -58.55
N GLU A 477 -28.97 -5.96 -57.59
CA GLU A 477 -27.91 -4.97 -57.58
C GLU A 477 -26.58 -5.50 -56.97
N MET A 478 -26.59 -6.66 -56.30
CA MET A 478 -25.45 -7.22 -55.55
C MET A 478 -24.51 -7.97 -56.51
N THR A 479 -23.89 -7.29 -57.47
CA THR A 479 -23.05 -7.89 -58.54
C THR A 479 -21.73 -8.50 -58.01
N TRP A 480 -21.41 -8.32 -56.73
CA TRP A 480 -20.25 -8.92 -56.05
C TRP A 480 -20.52 -10.30 -55.45
N LEU A 481 -21.80 -10.74 -55.38
CA LEU A 481 -22.13 -12.08 -54.89
C LEU A 481 -21.44 -13.17 -55.72
N LYS A 482 -20.91 -14.18 -55.04
CA LYS A 482 -20.36 -15.38 -55.65
C LYS A 482 -21.43 -16.46 -55.80
N ASN A 483 -22.25 -16.67 -54.78
CA ASN A 483 -23.28 -17.68 -54.73
C ASN A 483 -24.61 -17.12 -54.23
N LEU A 484 -25.69 -17.38 -54.93
CA LEU A 484 -27.05 -17.02 -54.55
C LEU A 484 -27.96 -18.26 -54.62
N TYR A 485 -28.48 -18.67 -53.45
CA TYR A 485 -29.37 -19.83 -53.33
C TYR A 485 -30.82 -19.37 -53.13
N MET A 486 -31.71 -19.77 -54.03
CA MET A 486 -33.13 -19.36 -54.07
C MET A 486 -34.05 -20.60 -54.18
N ILE A 487 -33.74 -21.69 -53.49
CA ILE A 487 -34.44 -22.97 -53.62
C ILE A 487 -35.87 -22.85 -53.06
N PHE A 488 -36.85 -23.34 -53.80
CA PHE A 488 -38.27 -23.18 -53.51
C PHE A 488 -38.81 -21.74 -53.51
N GLY A 489 -38.06 -20.80 -54.10
CA GLY A 489 -38.52 -19.46 -54.39
C GLY A 489 -39.32 -19.39 -55.69
N ASP A 490 -39.65 -18.16 -56.14
CA ASP A 490 -40.29 -17.96 -57.46
C ASP A 490 -39.29 -18.25 -58.57
N GLY A 491 -39.70 -19.06 -59.52
CA GLY A 491 -38.85 -19.44 -60.67
C GLY A 491 -38.56 -18.31 -61.64
N GLY A 492 -39.43 -17.28 -61.66
CA GLY A 492 -39.23 -16.03 -62.42
C GLY A 492 -38.12 -15.22 -61.81
N ASP A 493 -38.09 -15.13 -60.48
CA ASP A 493 -37.06 -14.39 -59.75
C ASP A 493 -35.67 -15.03 -59.93
N ALA A 494 -35.58 -16.34 -59.94
CA ALA A 494 -34.32 -17.04 -60.19
C ALA A 494 -33.80 -16.82 -61.62
N TRP A 495 -34.70 -16.75 -62.59
CA TRP A 495 -34.35 -16.38 -63.96
C TRP A 495 -33.84 -14.94 -64.03
N LEU A 496 -34.55 -13.98 -63.39
CA LEU A 496 -34.13 -12.56 -63.35
C LEU A 496 -32.74 -12.44 -62.70
N ALA A 497 -32.52 -13.10 -61.57
CA ALA A 497 -31.22 -13.11 -60.88
C ALA A 497 -30.11 -13.64 -61.78
N SER A 498 -30.35 -14.74 -62.53
CA SER A 498 -29.35 -15.28 -63.44
C SER A 498 -28.99 -14.36 -64.61
N GLN A 499 -29.93 -13.48 -65.03
CA GLN A 499 -29.66 -12.46 -66.04
C GLN A 499 -28.97 -11.22 -65.51
N ALA A 500 -29.37 -10.75 -64.31
CA ALA A 500 -28.82 -9.55 -63.69
C ALA A 500 -27.42 -9.79 -63.07
N LEU A 501 -27.12 -11.00 -62.63
CA LEU A 501 -25.91 -11.39 -61.92
C LEU A 501 -25.08 -12.41 -62.70
N PRO A 502 -24.51 -12.08 -63.85
CA PRO A 502 -23.87 -13.04 -64.74
C PRO A 502 -22.62 -13.74 -64.16
N ASN A 503 -22.01 -13.14 -63.12
CA ASN A 503 -20.83 -13.71 -62.45
C ASN A 503 -21.19 -14.47 -61.18
N THR A 504 -22.47 -14.52 -60.78
CA THR A 504 -22.96 -15.19 -59.58
C THR A 504 -23.48 -16.57 -59.92
N HIS A 505 -23.09 -17.57 -59.13
CA HIS A 505 -23.67 -18.90 -59.25
C HIS A 505 -25.07 -18.93 -58.62
N VAL A 506 -26.12 -18.84 -59.44
CA VAL A 506 -27.52 -18.86 -58.99
C VAL A 506 -28.05 -20.26 -58.94
N VAL A 507 -28.51 -20.71 -57.76
CA VAL A 507 -29.05 -22.06 -57.53
C VAL A 507 -30.53 -21.99 -57.13
N ALA A 508 -31.45 -22.39 -58.00
CA ALA A 508 -32.88 -22.33 -57.74
C ALA A 508 -33.51 -23.71 -57.57
N THR A 509 -32.78 -24.80 -57.88
CA THR A 509 -33.26 -26.15 -57.81
C THR A 509 -32.45 -27.02 -56.89
N GLY A 510 -33.06 -27.99 -56.20
CA GLY A 510 -32.41 -28.88 -55.27
C GLY A 510 -33.33 -29.24 -54.11
N ASN A 511 -32.80 -30.01 -53.16
CA ASN A 511 -33.56 -30.44 -52.01
C ASN A 511 -33.07 -29.68 -50.77
N ALA A 512 -33.59 -28.50 -50.56
CA ALA A 512 -33.23 -27.59 -49.45
C ALA A 512 -31.71 -27.30 -49.36
N THR A 513 -31.22 -26.80 -48.23
CA THR A 513 -29.81 -26.49 -48.01
C THR A 513 -28.91 -27.72 -48.07
N VAL A 514 -29.44 -28.91 -47.68
CA VAL A 514 -28.65 -30.15 -47.58
C VAL A 514 -28.29 -30.71 -48.96
N GLY A 515 -29.22 -30.73 -49.92
CA GLY A 515 -29.02 -31.36 -51.25
C GLY A 515 -28.58 -30.37 -52.33
N SER A 516 -28.55 -29.08 -52.08
CA SER A 516 -28.32 -28.06 -53.10
C SER A 516 -26.84 -27.71 -53.32
N GLY A 517 -25.96 -28.10 -52.43
CA GLY A 517 -24.55 -27.69 -52.43
C GLY A 517 -24.22 -26.52 -51.52
N TRP A 518 -25.20 -25.86 -50.87
CA TRP A 518 -24.99 -24.78 -49.90
C TRP A 518 -23.97 -25.16 -48.82
N ARG A 519 -24.10 -26.37 -48.27
CA ARG A 519 -23.20 -26.89 -47.22
C ARG A 519 -21.85 -27.39 -47.75
N LYS A 520 -21.53 -27.17 -49.04
CA LYS A 520 -20.24 -27.49 -49.67
C LYS A 520 -19.43 -26.23 -49.99
N LEU A 521 -19.96 -25.05 -49.69
CA LEU A 521 -19.26 -23.78 -49.88
C LEU A 521 -18.11 -23.65 -48.89
N GLN A 522 -17.02 -22.98 -49.28
CA GLN A 522 -15.88 -22.79 -48.40
C GLN A 522 -16.28 -21.99 -47.14
N ASN A 523 -17.05 -20.92 -47.31
CA ASN A 523 -17.52 -20.10 -46.17
C ASN A 523 -18.40 -20.92 -45.19
N TYR A 524 -19.11 -21.96 -45.64
CA TYR A 524 -19.82 -22.87 -44.74
C TYR A 524 -18.84 -23.71 -43.92
N TYR A 525 -17.75 -24.22 -44.50
CA TYR A 525 -16.73 -24.96 -43.75
C TYR A 525 -16.01 -24.03 -42.74
N ASP A 526 -15.60 -22.86 -43.16
CA ASP A 526 -14.94 -21.88 -42.31
C ASP A 526 -15.84 -21.48 -41.12
N MET A 527 -17.14 -21.31 -41.35
CA MET A 527 -18.12 -21.06 -40.29
C MET A 527 -18.23 -22.25 -39.32
N ARG A 528 -18.27 -23.47 -39.82
CA ARG A 528 -18.35 -24.68 -38.97
C ARG A 528 -17.09 -24.85 -38.14
N ASP A 529 -15.93 -24.57 -38.71
CA ASP A 529 -14.65 -24.55 -37.99
C ASP A 529 -14.64 -23.50 -36.90
N CYS A 530 -15.11 -22.27 -37.18
CA CYS A 530 -15.26 -21.21 -36.21
C CYS A 530 -16.19 -21.61 -35.04
N LEU A 531 -17.30 -22.29 -35.34
CA LEU A 531 -18.23 -22.82 -34.33
C LEU A 531 -17.73 -24.06 -33.59
N GLY A 532 -16.63 -24.67 -34.03
CA GLY A 532 -16.11 -25.90 -33.45
C GLY A 532 -17.05 -27.10 -33.59
N VAL A 533 -17.87 -27.15 -34.66
CA VAL A 533 -18.90 -28.20 -34.86
C VAL A 533 -18.66 -29.01 -36.12
N PRO A 534 -19.09 -30.30 -36.17
CA PRO A 534 -18.89 -31.15 -37.33
C PRO A 534 -19.57 -30.60 -38.60
N TYR A 535 -18.98 -30.88 -39.77
CA TYR A 535 -19.60 -30.58 -41.06
C TYR A 535 -20.86 -31.42 -41.25
N MET A 536 -21.95 -30.78 -41.64
CA MET A 536 -23.19 -31.47 -41.94
C MET A 536 -23.28 -31.65 -43.47
N ASN A 537 -22.43 -32.49 -44.02
CA ASN A 537 -22.47 -32.88 -45.42
C ASN A 537 -23.61 -33.87 -45.62
N GLY A 538 -24.73 -33.43 -46.25
CA GLY A 538 -25.85 -34.28 -46.59
C GLY A 538 -25.53 -35.23 -47.76
#